data_d78132209d7e73d4a282f8929c868403
#
_entry.id   d78132209d7e73d4a282f8929c868403
#
_cell.length_a   1.000
_cell.length_b   1.000
_cell.length_c   1.000
_cell.angle_alpha   90.00
_cell.angle_beta   90.00
_cell.angle_gamma   90.00
#
_symmetry.space_group_name_H-M   'P 1'
#
loop_
_entity.id
_entity.type
_entity.pdbx_description
1 polymer ?
#
loop_
_entity_poly.entity_id
_entity_poly.type
_entity_poly.pdbx_seq_one_letter_code
_entity_poly.pdbx_strand_id
1 'polypeptide(L)'
;MPWQEKPQAQVTPQIEQKPSLEKISYPLFVEEKPRAEPSTEPQSIWPRLFAGYNLDPVSNSRIDKEYAWYTRHPEHIELVQKRAELYLHFILEEAEKRQMPTELVLLPIVESAFQPFAYSHGRAAGLWQFIPSTGK
;
A
#
# COMPACT_ATOMS: atom_id res chain seq x y z
N MET A 1 -27.03 -67.29 7.84
CA MET A 1 -25.62 -66.92 7.69
C MET A 1 -25.37 -65.79 8.67
N PRO A 2 -24.68 -66.04 9.79
CA PRO A 2 -24.44 -64.99 10.80
C PRO A 2 -23.23 -64.14 10.40
N TRP A 3 -23.40 -62.85 10.56
CA TRP A 3 -22.36 -61.85 10.40
C TRP A 3 -21.26 -62.05 11.47
N GLN A 4 -20.05 -62.34 11.04
CA GLN A 4 -18.88 -62.34 11.92
C GLN A 4 -18.39 -60.89 12.12
N GLU A 5 -18.49 -60.41 13.33
CA GLU A 5 -17.86 -59.17 13.80
C GLU A 5 -16.35 -59.36 13.79
N LYS A 6 -15.66 -58.46 13.09
CA LYS A 6 -14.20 -58.35 13.18
C LYS A 6 -13.81 -57.67 14.48
N PRO A 7 -12.81 -58.12 15.18
CA PRO A 7 -12.35 -57.48 16.42
C PRO A 7 -11.80 -56.09 16.12
N GLN A 8 -12.31 -55.09 16.86
CA GLN A 8 -11.78 -53.76 16.86
C GLN A 8 -10.41 -53.75 17.59
N ALA A 9 -9.37 -53.38 16.88
CA ALA A 9 -8.07 -53.12 17.49
C ALA A 9 -8.18 -51.87 18.41
N GLN A 10 -7.91 -52.07 19.68
CA GLN A 10 -7.79 -51.00 20.67
C GLN A 10 -6.54 -50.20 20.33
N VAL A 11 -6.69 -49.01 19.81
CA VAL A 11 -5.64 -48.02 19.63
C VAL A 11 -5.47 -47.30 20.97
N THR A 12 -4.43 -47.69 21.72
CA THR A 12 -3.99 -46.95 22.90
C THR A 12 -3.42 -45.61 22.46
N PRO A 13 -3.92 -44.47 22.94
CA PRO A 13 -3.28 -43.18 22.61
C PRO A 13 -1.90 -43.12 23.27
N GLN A 14 -0.87 -43.11 22.45
CA GLN A 14 0.46 -42.75 22.91
C GLN A 14 0.44 -41.25 23.27
N ILE A 15 0.61 -40.97 24.53
CA ILE A 15 0.84 -39.60 25.05
C ILE A 15 2.21 -39.17 24.54
N GLU A 16 2.18 -38.37 23.47
CA GLU A 16 3.37 -37.72 22.94
C GLU A 16 3.91 -36.76 24.00
N GLN A 17 5.07 -37.07 24.54
CA GLN A 17 5.74 -36.25 25.53
C GLN A 17 6.05 -34.88 24.91
N LYS A 18 5.46 -33.82 25.49
CA LYS A 18 5.83 -32.43 25.22
C LYS A 18 7.36 -32.29 25.32
N PRO A 19 8.02 -31.71 24.30
CA PRO A 19 9.44 -31.39 24.45
C PRO A 19 9.61 -30.40 25.59
N SER A 20 10.52 -30.77 26.50
CA SER A 20 10.96 -29.95 27.62
C SER A 20 11.42 -28.59 27.15
N LEU A 21 10.88 -27.53 27.74
CA LEU A 21 11.31 -26.15 27.51
C LEU A 21 12.67 -25.91 28.15
N GLU A 22 13.71 -26.61 27.66
CA GLU A 22 15.06 -26.27 28.02
C GLU A 22 15.53 -25.03 27.28
N LYS A 23 15.49 -23.92 28.05
CA LYS A 23 16.40 -22.78 27.96
C LYS A 23 16.77 -22.31 26.53
N ILE A 24 15.81 -21.69 25.87
CA ILE A 24 16.17 -20.77 24.82
C ILE A 24 16.71 -19.51 25.52
N SER A 25 18.02 -19.46 25.68
CA SER A 25 18.72 -18.26 26.14
C SER A 25 18.74 -17.28 25.00
N TYR A 26 17.79 -16.35 25.00
CA TYR A 26 17.89 -15.17 24.16
C TYR A 26 19.03 -14.30 24.70
N PRO A 27 20.00 -13.89 23.88
CA PRO A 27 20.98 -12.91 24.34
C PRO A 27 20.24 -11.62 24.72
N LEU A 28 20.28 -11.29 26.01
CA LEU A 28 19.62 -10.11 26.62
C LEU A 28 20.26 -8.78 26.23
N PHE A 29 21.23 -8.79 25.32
CA PHE A 29 21.85 -7.58 24.76
C PHE A 29 21.92 -7.73 23.24
N VAL A 30 20.86 -7.34 22.56
CA VAL A 30 21.00 -6.78 21.23
C VAL A 30 21.56 -5.38 21.45
N GLU A 31 22.80 -5.16 21.08
CA GLU A 31 23.39 -3.82 20.99
C GLU A 31 22.50 -3.02 20.02
N GLU A 32 21.56 -2.26 20.54
CA GLU A 32 20.73 -1.37 19.75
C GLU A 32 21.68 -0.35 19.11
N LYS A 33 21.98 -0.58 17.84
CA LYS A 33 22.57 0.43 16.98
C LYS A 33 21.75 1.70 17.20
N PRO A 34 22.36 2.85 17.54
CA PRO A 34 21.62 4.06 17.86
C PRO A 34 20.61 4.30 16.75
N ARG A 35 19.35 4.11 17.08
CA ARG A 35 18.24 4.45 16.22
C ARG A 35 18.34 5.95 16.03
N ALA A 36 18.66 6.40 14.81
CA ALA A 36 18.60 7.80 14.48
C ALA A 36 17.24 8.29 14.98
N GLU A 37 17.25 9.23 15.93
CA GLU A 37 16.02 9.81 16.45
C GLU A 37 15.21 10.31 15.26
N PRO A 38 13.95 9.90 15.10
CA PRO A 38 13.14 10.43 14.02
C PRO A 38 13.07 11.93 14.23
N SER A 39 13.52 12.70 13.24
CA SER A 39 13.37 14.13 13.24
C SER A 39 11.91 14.46 13.56
N THR A 40 11.66 15.18 14.63
CA THR A 40 10.37 15.36 15.30
C THR A 40 9.36 16.17 14.49
N GLU A 41 9.70 16.55 13.26
CA GLU A 41 8.76 17.21 12.35
C GLU A 41 8.41 16.26 11.20
N PRO A 42 7.12 16.06 10.92
CA PRO A 42 6.71 15.31 9.75
C PRO A 42 7.21 16.04 8.52
N GLN A 43 8.30 15.54 7.93
CA GLN A 43 8.83 16.10 6.71
C GLN A 43 7.77 15.95 5.62
N SER A 44 7.35 17.09 5.06
CA SER A 44 6.41 17.11 3.94
C SER A 44 6.91 16.22 2.80
N ILE A 45 6.06 15.36 2.28
CA ILE A 45 6.40 14.46 1.15
C ILE A 45 6.58 15.21 -0.17
N TRP A 46 6.03 16.43 -0.28
CA TRP A 46 5.96 17.18 -1.53
C TRP A 46 7.33 17.55 -2.12
N PRO A 47 8.33 18.05 -1.34
CA PRO A 47 9.65 18.32 -1.88
C PRO A 47 10.30 17.08 -2.51
N ARG A 48 10.15 15.91 -1.87
CA ARG A 48 10.67 14.64 -2.36
C ARG A 48 9.98 14.23 -3.66
N LEU A 49 8.66 14.37 -3.71
CA LEU A 49 7.87 14.07 -4.89
C LEU A 49 8.26 14.97 -6.06
N PHE A 50 8.38 16.29 -5.86
CA PHE A 50 8.76 17.23 -6.91
C PHE A 50 10.20 17.03 -7.41
N ALA A 51 11.11 16.61 -6.54
CA ALA A 51 12.50 16.33 -6.93
C ALA A 51 12.63 15.15 -7.92
N GLY A 52 11.65 14.26 -7.95
CA GLY A 52 11.63 13.10 -8.86
C GLY A 52 10.85 13.32 -10.16
N TYR A 53 10.39 14.54 -10.44
CA TYR A 53 9.72 14.87 -11.69
C TYR A 53 10.66 14.71 -12.88
N ASN A 54 10.20 14.02 -13.91
CA ASN A 54 11.03 13.71 -15.09
C ASN A 54 10.24 13.75 -16.41
N LEU A 55 8.98 14.14 -16.40
CA LEU A 55 8.19 14.34 -17.61
C LEU A 55 8.37 15.77 -18.12
N ASP A 56 8.40 15.92 -19.44
CA ASP A 56 8.45 17.25 -20.05
C ASP A 56 7.17 18.06 -19.71
N PRO A 57 7.31 19.31 -19.27
CA PRO A 57 6.16 20.13 -18.97
C PRO A 57 5.34 20.41 -20.23
N VAL A 58 4.04 20.24 -20.15
CA VAL A 58 3.10 20.53 -21.21
C VAL A 58 2.28 21.74 -20.84
N SER A 59 2.08 22.66 -21.79
CA SER A 59 1.19 23.82 -21.61
C SER A 59 0.18 23.89 -22.75
N ASN A 60 -1.08 24.00 -22.43
CA ASN A 60 -2.16 24.21 -23.39
C ASN A 60 -3.43 24.71 -22.66
N SER A 61 -4.40 25.20 -23.46
CA SER A 61 -5.64 25.77 -22.93
C SER A 61 -6.52 24.80 -22.13
N ARG A 62 -6.32 23.48 -22.26
CA ARG A 62 -7.04 22.49 -21.42
C ARG A 62 -6.45 22.47 -20.03
N ILE A 63 -5.13 22.49 -19.92
CA ILE A 63 -4.41 22.55 -18.63
C ILE A 63 -4.81 23.84 -17.91
N ASP A 64 -4.87 24.98 -18.61
CA ASP A 64 -5.26 26.25 -18.01
C ASP A 64 -6.68 26.20 -17.42
N LYS A 65 -7.61 25.52 -18.09
CA LYS A 65 -8.98 25.32 -17.59
C LYS A 65 -9.02 24.45 -16.33
N GLU A 66 -8.29 23.33 -16.33
CA GLU A 66 -8.22 22.44 -15.17
C GLU A 66 -7.54 23.14 -13.99
N TYR A 67 -6.43 23.83 -14.22
CA TYR A 67 -5.77 24.64 -13.20
C TYR A 67 -6.72 25.67 -12.58
N ALA A 68 -7.46 26.41 -13.42
CA ALA A 68 -8.44 27.39 -12.97
C ALA A 68 -9.61 26.74 -12.20
N TRP A 69 -9.96 25.49 -12.54
CA TRP A 69 -10.98 24.75 -11.80
C TRP A 69 -10.47 24.37 -10.40
N TYR A 70 -9.30 23.75 -10.30
CA TYR A 70 -8.70 23.36 -9.01
C TYR A 70 -8.45 24.57 -8.11
N THR A 71 -8.01 25.70 -8.66
CA THR A 71 -7.81 26.94 -7.90
C THR A 71 -9.09 27.48 -7.28
N ARG A 72 -10.23 27.25 -7.92
CA ARG A 72 -11.56 27.69 -7.43
C ARG A 72 -12.23 26.68 -6.48
N HIS A 73 -11.67 25.47 -6.36
CA HIS A 73 -12.22 24.41 -5.54
C HIS A 73 -11.17 23.87 -4.53
N PRO A 74 -10.69 24.72 -3.61
CA PRO A 74 -9.69 24.32 -2.62
C PRO A 74 -10.17 23.17 -1.75
N GLU A 75 -11.49 23.11 -1.46
CA GLU A 75 -12.10 22.03 -0.68
C GLU A 75 -11.93 20.65 -1.33
N HIS A 76 -11.89 20.62 -2.66
CA HIS A 76 -11.61 19.38 -3.39
C HIS A 76 -10.15 18.93 -3.18
N ILE A 77 -9.21 19.87 -3.25
CA ILE A 77 -7.80 19.60 -3.01
C ILE A 77 -7.57 19.10 -1.58
N GLU A 78 -8.17 19.73 -0.58
CA GLU A 78 -8.07 19.30 0.82
C GLU A 78 -8.59 17.88 1.01
N LEU A 79 -9.74 17.54 0.41
CA LEU A 79 -10.31 16.21 0.45
C LEU A 79 -9.38 15.17 -0.18
N VAL A 80 -8.81 15.47 -1.33
CA VAL A 80 -7.88 14.59 -2.05
C VAL A 80 -6.59 14.40 -1.25
N GLN A 81 -6.02 15.47 -0.69
CA GLN A 81 -4.82 15.40 0.15
C GLN A 81 -5.03 14.49 1.36
N LYS A 82 -6.15 14.67 2.08
CA LYS A 82 -6.49 13.83 3.22
C LYS A 82 -6.59 12.34 2.87
N ARG A 83 -7.12 12.02 1.70
CA ARG A 83 -7.18 10.63 1.22
C ARG A 83 -5.82 10.12 0.78
N ALA A 84 -5.03 10.97 0.13
CA ALA A 84 -3.70 10.65 -0.36
C ALA A 84 -2.72 10.33 0.78
N GLU A 85 -2.83 10.96 1.95
CA GLU A 85 -1.98 10.72 3.12
C GLU A 85 -1.80 9.24 3.45
N LEU A 86 -2.83 8.42 3.23
CA LEU A 86 -2.80 6.99 3.52
C LEU A 86 -1.96 6.18 2.51
N TYR A 87 -1.76 6.68 1.31
CA TYR A 87 -1.21 5.91 0.19
C TYR A 87 0.03 6.54 -0.43
N LEU A 88 0.11 7.87 -0.41
CA LEU A 88 1.06 8.64 -1.22
C LEU A 88 2.51 8.27 -0.90
N HIS A 89 2.83 8.09 0.37
CA HIS A 89 4.19 7.74 0.80
C HIS A 89 4.62 6.38 0.22
N PHE A 90 3.77 5.38 0.36
CA PHE A 90 4.05 4.04 -0.18
C PHE A 90 4.16 4.05 -1.71
N ILE A 91 3.23 4.75 -2.39
CA ILE A 91 3.24 4.81 -3.85
C ILE A 91 4.49 5.53 -4.37
N LEU A 92 4.90 6.61 -3.69
CA LEU A 92 6.12 7.34 -4.05
C LEU A 92 7.37 6.47 -3.89
N GLU A 93 7.51 5.76 -2.78
CA GLU A 93 8.62 4.82 -2.57
C GLU A 93 8.70 3.76 -3.65
N GLU A 94 7.56 3.20 -4.04
CA GLU A 94 7.49 2.18 -5.07
C GLU A 94 7.82 2.73 -6.47
N ALA A 95 7.44 3.98 -6.76
CA ALA A 95 7.81 4.65 -7.99
C ALA A 95 9.33 4.91 -8.05
N GLU A 96 9.91 5.44 -6.98
CA GLU A 96 11.34 5.69 -6.88
C GLU A 96 12.18 4.41 -7.02
N LYS A 97 11.80 3.33 -6.33
CA LYS A 97 12.47 2.02 -6.44
C LYS A 97 12.51 1.50 -7.88
N ARG A 98 11.49 1.84 -8.67
CA ARG A 98 11.37 1.43 -10.08
C ARG A 98 11.89 2.48 -11.04
N GLN A 99 12.46 3.57 -10.53
CA GLN A 99 12.96 4.69 -11.34
C GLN A 99 11.90 5.27 -12.27
N MET A 100 10.65 5.29 -11.81
CA MET A 100 9.53 5.88 -12.54
C MET A 100 9.44 7.38 -12.26
N PRO A 101 9.00 8.19 -13.24
CA PRO A 101 8.68 9.59 -13.01
C PRO A 101 7.67 9.73 -11.86
N THR A 102 7.99 10.54 -10.86
CA THR A 102 7.17 10.65 -9.66
C THR A 102 5.84 11.39 -9.90
N GLU A 103 5.69 12.11 -10.99
CA GLU A 103 4.41 12.69 -11.42
C GLU A 103 3.32 11.62 -11.58
N LEU A 104 3.70 10.39 -11.95
CA LEU A 104 2.74 9.28 -12.08
C LEU A 104 2.07 8.93 -10.76
N VAL A 105 2.70 9.23 -9.63
CA VAL A 105 2.15 9.03 -8.28
C VAL A 105 0.88 9.89 -8.06
N LEU A 106 0.73 10.97 -8.82
CA LEU A 106 -0.41 11.87 -8.76
C LEU A 106 -1.60 11.47 -9.63
N LEU A 107 -1.46 10.45 -10.49
CA LEU A 107 -2.57 9.98 -11.34
C LEU A 107 -3.85 9.64 -10.55
N PRO A 108 -3.79 9.03 -9.36
CA PRO A 108 -4.98 8.75 -8.58
C PRO A 108 -5.81 9.99 -8.20
N ILE A 109 -5.25 11.20 -8.29
CA ILE A 109 -5.99 12.45 -8.07
C ILE A 109 -7.10 12.58 -9.11
N VAL A 110 -6.75 12.41 -10.39
CA VAL A 110 -7.66 12.57 -11.51
C VAL A 110 -8.49 11.32 -11.79
N GLU A 111 -7.96 10.15 -11.46
CA GLU A 111 -8.62 8.86 -11.71
C GLU A 111 -9.73 8.55 -10.70
N SER A 112 -9.48 8.80 -9.42
CA SER A 112 -10.40 8.40 -8.36
C SER A 112 -10.50 9.36 -7.18
N ALA A 113 -9.81 10.50 -7.22
CA ALA A 113 -9.61 11.36 -6.06
C ALA A 113 -9.09 10.56 -4.84
N PHE A 114 -8.14 9.64 -5.06
CA PHE A 114 -7.60 8.70 -4.08
C PHE A 114 -8.65 7.83 -3.37
N GLN A 115 -9.71 7.42 -4.05
CA GLN A 115 -10.70 6.49 -3.51
C GLN A 115 -10.33 5.04 -3.86
N PRO A 116 -9.97 4.20 -2.88
CA PRO A 116 -9.52 2.82 -3.15
C PRO A 116 -10.64 1.90 -3.64
N PHE A 117 -11.88 2.24 -3.34
CA PHE A 117 -13.07 1.47 -3.75
C PHE A 117 -13.84 2.13 -4.89
N ALA A 118 -13.23 3.11 -5.58
CA ALA A 118 -13.86 3.71 -6.75
C ALA A 118 -14.12 2.66 -7.84
N TYR A 119 -15.29 2.73 -8.45
CA TYR A 119 -15.68 1.84 -9.53
C TYR A 119 -16.45 2.63 -10.58
N SER A 120 -16.04 2.53 -11.84
CA SER A 120 -16.64 3.25 -12.96
C SER A 120 -17.62 2.37 -13.75
N HIS A 121 -18.49 2.99 -14.53
CA HIS A 121 -19.38 2.31 -15.46
C HIS A 121 -18.61 1.48 -16.51
N GLY A 122 -17.37 1.83 -16.82
CA GLY A 122 -16.47 1.10 -17.70
C GLY A 122 -15.73 -0.06 -17.05
N ARG A 123 -16.12 -0.46 -15.81
CA ARG A 123 -15.49 -1.51 -15.01
C ARG A 123 -14.04 -1.19 -14.57
N ALA A 124 -13.65 0.07 -14.60
CA ALA A 124 -12.40 0.49 -14.00
C ALA A 124 -12.56 0.56 -12.49
N ALA A 125 -11.54 0.11 -11.75
CA ALA A 125 -11.62 -0.03 -10.30
C ALA A 125 -10.35 0.45 -9.59
N GLY A 126 -10.53 0.87 -8.33
CA GLY A 126 -9.47 1.24 -7.40
C GLY A 126 -8.86 2.62 -7.66
N LEU A 127 -7.74 2.89 -6.98
CA LEU A 127 -7.04 4.18 -7.04
C LEU A 127 -6.68 4.59 -8.48
N TRP A 128 -6.24 3.64 -9.28
CA TRP A 128 -5.70 3.83 -10.63
C TRP A 128 -6.72 3.61 -11.74
N GLN A 129 -7.95 3.25 -11.41
CA GLN A 129 -9.03 2.97 -12.35
C GLN A 129 -8.62 2.03 -13.50
N PHE A 130 -7.89 0.95 -13.16
CA PHE A 130 -7.57 -0.07 -14.15
C PHE A 130 -8.78 -0.91 -14.49
N ILE A 131 -8.96 -1.17 -15.78
CA ILE A 131 -9.92 -2.15 -16.28
C ILE A 131 -9.32 -3.56 -16.21
N PRO A 132 -10.14 -4.63 -16.08
CA PRO A 132 -9.65 -6.00 -15.92
C PRO A 132 -8.68 -6.48 -17.01
N SER A 133 -8.78 -5.93 -18.22
CA SER A 133 -7.86 -6.26 -19.33
C SER A 133 -6.47 -5.66 -19.17
N THR A 134 -6.34 -4.56 -18.41
CA THR A 134 -5.06 -3.87 -18.17
C THR A 134 -4.32 -4.46 -16.97
N GLY A 135 -5.05 -5.06 -16.03
CA GLY A 135 -4.51 -5.63 -14.79
C GLY A 135 -4.09 -7.10 -14.88
N LYS A 136 -3.93 -7.65 -16.10
CA LYS A 136 -3.51 -9.05 -16.32
C LYS A 136 -2.03 -9.16 -16.57
#